data_318395fda8a4b8365f792b5686e9bb52
#
_entry.id   318395fda8a4b8365f792b5686e9bb52
#
_cell.length_a   1.000
_cell.length_b   1.000
_cell.length_c   1.000
_cell.angle_alpha   90.00
_cell.angle_beta   90.00
_cell.angle_gamma   90.00
#
_symmetry.space_group_name_H-M   'P 1'
#
loop_
_entity.id
_entity.type
_entity.pdbx_description
1 polymer ?
#
loop_
_entity_poly.entity_id
_entity_poly.type
_entity_poly.pdbx_seq_one_letter_code
_entity_poly.pdbx_strand_id
1 'polypeptide(L)'
;EATAKAEAALSTKDDEVNMVACQVAYSLFHIDKKVARIRSQHYLIRDELFGSENLPIDVFISPEQLVTRFVQQLIAHPGALKVMDLGDGQIKLVGVRAFYGGICIGKTIREIYQALSKEHLSIIAAYRGEELLALHDELSIEVGDEIYFIAREENVHNIMVAFRRLEAPYQRVMIAGGGGIGGCL
;
A
#
# COMPACT_ATOMS: atom_id res chain seq x y z
N GLU A 1 -23.81 -22.96 -16.41
CA GLU A 1 -22.52 -22.90 -17.13
C GLU A 1 -21.83 -21.61 -16.73
N ALA A 2 -20.81 -21.70 -15.87
CA ALA A 2 -19.96 -20.56 -15.54
C ALA A 2 -19.04 -20.32 -16.75
N THR A 3 -19.33 -19.33 -17.55
CA THR A 3 -18.46 -18.88 -18.63
C THR A 3 -17.17 -18.38 -17.98
N ALA A 4 -16.07 -19.11 -18.16
CA ALA A 4 -14.75 -18.64 -17.70
C ALA A 4 -14.47 -17.33 -18.42
N LYS A 5 -14.39 -16.22 -17.68
CA LYS A 5 -14.00 -14.93 -18.24
C LYS A 5 -12.53 -15.00 -18.63
N ALA A 6 -12.23 -14.68 -19.88
CA ALA A 6 -10.86 -14.63 -20.36
C ALA A 6 -10.20 -13.33 -19.87
N GLU A 7 -8.99 -13.44 -19.34
CA GLU A 7 -8.19 -12.31 -18.85
C GLU A 7 -6.84 -12.29 -19.56
N ALA A 8 -6.34 -11.10 -19.90
CA ALA A 8 -5.03 -10.91 -20.50
C ALA A 8 -4.21 -9.90 -19.69
N ALA A 9 -2.98 -10.28 -19.34
CA ALA A 9 -2.02 -9.41 -18.66
C ALA A 9 -0.79 -9.20 -19.56
N LEU A 10 -0.48 -7.95 -19.91
CA LEU A 10 0.56 -7.56 -20.84
C LEU A 10 1.61 -6.69 -20.12
N SER A 11 2.83 -7.19 -20.03
CA SER A 11 3.91 -6.59 -19.25
C SER A 11 5.26 -6.65 -19.97
N THR A 12 5.33 -6.12 -21.18
CA THR A 12 6.61 -5.92 -21.88
C THR A 12 7.29 -4.64 -21.35
N LYS A 13 8.50 -4.34 -21.87
CA LYS A 13 9.22 -3.11 -21.54
C LYS A 13 8.72 -1.88 -22.32
N ASP A 14 7.87 -2.09 -23.28
CA ASP A 14 7.40 -1.10 -24.24
C ASP A 14 5.90 -0.85 -24.02
N ASP A 15 5.55 0.37 -23.68
CA ASP A 15 4.17 0.74 -23.33
C ASP A 15 3.26 0.66 -24.57
N GLU A 16 3.75 1.07 -25.73
CA GLU A 16 3.02 1.03 -27.00
C GLU A 16 2.72 -0.41 -27.43
N VAL A 17 3.69 -1.31 -27.26
CA VAL A 17 3.48 -2.74 -27.51
C VAL A 17 2.40 -3.31 -26.59
N ASN A 18 2.41 -2.95 -25.30
CA ASN A 18 1.39 -3.39 -24.35
C ASN A 18 0.00 -2.86 -24.73
N MET A 19 -0.09 -1.60 -25.14
CA MET A 19 -1.36 -0.98 -25.57
C MET A 19 -1.90 -1.63 -26.85
N VAL A 20 -1.06 -1.81 -27.86
CA VAL A 20 -1.47 -2.46 -29.14
C VAL A 20 -1.87 -3.91 -28.88
N ALA A 21 -1.15 -4.63 -28.04
CA ALA A 21 -1.50 -6.01 -27.71
C ALA A 21 -2.84 -6.13 -26.97
N CYS A 22 -3.18 -5.17 -26.09
CA CYS A 22 -4.53 -5.07 -25.51
C CYS A 22 -5.60 -4.85 -26.58
N GLN A 23 -5.33 -3.98 -27.56
CA GLN A 23 -6.24 -3.73 -28.67
C GLN A 23 -6.47 -5.01 -29.50
N VAL A 24 -5.41 -5.77 -29.80
CA VAL A 24 -5.49 -7.04 -30.51
C VAL A 24 -6.28 -8.08 -29.70
N ALA A 25 -5.99 -8.18 -28.40
CA ALA A 25 -6.70 -9.08 -27.48
C ALA A 25 -8.22 -8.80 -27.47
N TYR A 26 -8.59 -7.53 -27.49
CA TYR A 26 -9.99 -7.10 -27.55
C TYR A 26 -10.61 -7.41 -28.90
N SER A 27 -9.98 -6.96 -29.99
CA SER A 27 -10.59 -6.95 -31.32
C SER A 27 -10.66 -8.33 -31.96
N LEU A 28 -9.64 -9.18 -31.76
CA LEU A 28 -9.53 -10.49 -32.42
C LEU A 28 -9.91 -11.66 -31.50
N PHE A 29 -9.63 -11.53 -30.21
CA PHE A 29 -9.81 -12.62 -29.26
C PHE A 29 -10.97 -12.40 -28.29
N HIS A 30 -11.61 -11.23 -28.34
CA HIS A 30 -12.75 -10.86 -27.48
C HIS A 30 -12.46 -11.09 -25.99
N ILE A 31 -11.24 -10.73 -25.54
CA ILE A 31 -10.84 -10.85 -24.15
C ILE A 31 -11.58 -9.78 -23.33
N ASP A 32 -12.32 -10.20 -22.32
CA ASP A 32 -13.13 -9.31 -21.48
C ASP A 32 -12.28 -8.37 -20.64
N LYS A 33 -11.23 -8.88 -19.98
CA LYS A 33 -10.43 -8.10 -19.04
C LYS A 33 -8.97 -8.02 -19.46
N LYS A 34 -8.49 -6.81 -19.65
CA LYS A 34 -7.13 -6.53 -20.12
C LYS A 34 -6.39 -5.66 -19.11
N VAL A 35 -5.23 -6.17 -18.67
CA VAL A 35 -4.33 -5.48 -17.74
C VAL A 35 -3.04 -5.17 -18.48
N ALA A 36 -2.61 -3.92 -18.51
CA ALA A 36 -1.40 -3.50 -19.19
C ALA A 36 -0.43 -2.81 -18.23
N ARG A 37 0.87 -3.05 -18.43
CA ARG A 37 1.91 -2.23 -17.81
C ARG A 37 2.10 -0.98 -18.66
N ILE A 38 1.95 0.21 -18.03
CA ILE A 38 2.19 1.52 -18.66
C ILE A 38 3.03 2.35 -17.69
N ARG A 39 4.21 2.78 -18.13
CA ARG A 39 5.16 3.53 -17.32
C ARG A 39 5.14 5.03 -17.61
N SER A 40 4.90 5.38 -18.88
CA SER A 40 4.94 6.77 -19.33
C SER A 40 3.78 7.57 -18.76
N GLN A 41 4.11 8.60 -18.01
CA GLN A 41 3.12 9.55 -17.47
C GLN A 41 2.34 10.27 -18.57
N HIS A 42 2.93 10.45 -19.75
CA HIS A 42 2.24 11.07 -20.88
C HIS A 42 0.96 10.35 -21.30
N TYR A 43 0.93 9.02 -21.13
CA TYR A 43 -0.28 8.23 -21.37
C TYR A 43 -1.22 8.26 -20.16
N LEU A 44 -0.68 8.16 -18.94
CA LEU A 44 -1.45 8.05 -17.70
C LEU A 44 -2.25 9.32 -17.33
N ILE A 45 -1.84 10.50 -17.84
CA ILE A 45 -2.56 11.77 -17.62
C ILE A 45 -3.79 11.89 -18.51
N ARG A 46 -3.90 11.04 -19.55
CA ARG A 46 -4.95 11.13 -20.55
C ARG A 46 -5.94 9.99 -20.39
N ASP A 47 -6.81 10.10 -19.41
CA ASP A 47 -7.87 9.10 -19.16
C ASP A 47 -8.72 8.83 -20.40
N GLU A 48 -8.85 9.83 -21.28
CA GLU A 48 -9.58 9.73 -22.55
C GLU A 48 -9.00 8.67 -23.51
N LEU A 49 -7.71 8.30 -23.36
CA LEU A 49 -7.11 7.24 -24.18
C LEU A 49 -7.61 5.85 -23.82
N PHE A 50 -8.07 5.66 -22.58
CA PHE A 50 -8.45 4.36 -22.05
C PHE A 50 -9.96 4.18 -22.07
N GLY A 51 -10.41 3.03 -22.53
CA GLY A 51 -11.82 2.70 -22.62
C GLY A 51 -12.15 1.89 -23.88
N SER A 52 -13.35 1.36 -23.94
CA SER A 52 -13.81 0.47 -25.02
C SER A 52 -13.83 1.15 -26.41
N GLU A 53 -13.95 2.46 -26.47
CA GLU A 53 -14.03 3.21 -27.75
C GLU A 53 -12.65 3.56 -28.32
N ASN A 54 -11.61 3.63 -27.47
CA ASN A 54 -10.25 3.99 -27.88
C ASN A 54 -9.29 2.81 -27.64
N LEU A 55 -8.59 2.81 -26.50
CA LEU A 55 -7.70 1.71 -26.08
C LEU A 55 -8.42 0.91 -25.00
N PRO A 56 -8.84 -0.33 -25.28
CA PRO A 56 -9.64 -1.13 -24.37
C PRO A 56 -8.75 -1.79 -23.29
N ILE A 57 -8.22 -0.97 -22.40
CA ILE A 57 -7.43 -1.37 -21.23
C ILE A 57 -8.30 -1.15 -20.01
N ASP A 58 -8.59 -2.20 -19.25
CA ASP A 58 -9.45 -2.12 -18.08
C ASP A 58 -8.66 -1.73 -16.83
N VAL A 59 -7.41 -2.17 -16.75
CA VAL A 59 -6.49 -1.83 -15.65
C VAL A 59 -5.09 -1.61 -16.20
N PHE A 60 -4.48 -0.49 -15.81
CA PHE A 60 -3.07 -0.27 -16.08
C PHE A 60 -2.25 -0.26 -14.78
N ILE A 61 -1.03 -0.78 -14.85
CA ILE A 61 -0.10 -0.86 -13.74
C ILE A 61 1.16 -0.07 -14.10
N SER A 62 1.47 0.95 -13.31
CA SER A 62 2.73 1.67 -13.36
C SER A 62 3.56 1.32 -12.13
N PRO A 63 4.60 0.48 -12.27
CA PRO A 63 5.48 0.13 -11.14
C PRO A 63 6.15 1.36 -10.53
N GLU A 64 6.51 2.34 -11.35
CA GLU A 64 7.16 3.58 -10.92
C GLU A 64 6.23 4.39 -10.00
N GLN A 65 4.96 4.53 -10.35
CA GLN A 65 3.97 5.21 -9.51
C GLN A 65 3.69 4.45 -8.21
N LEU A 66 3.62 3.12 -8.27
CA LEU A 66 3.42 2.29 -7.08
C LEU A 66 4.56 2.48 -6.07
N VAL A 67 5.83 2.44 -6.55
CA VAL A 67 6.99 2.66 -5.70
C VAL A 67 7.01 4.09 -5.15
N THR A 68 6.71 5.08 -6.00
CA THR A 68 6.63 6.49 -5.58
C THR A 68 5.61 6.67 -4.46
N ARG A 69 4.39 6.17 -4.63
CA ARG A 69 3.35 6.24 -3.58
C ARG A 69 3.78 5.56 -2.30
N PHE A 70 4.39 4.38 -2.41
CA PHE A 70 4.92 3.67 -1.24
C PHE A 70 5.96 4.49 -0.48
N VAL A 71 6.93 5.09 -1.20
CA VAL A 71 7.96 5.94 -0.60
C VAL A 71 7.34 7.20 0.03
N GLN A 72 6.40 7.86 -0.66
CA GLN A 72 5.68 9.02 -0.13
C GLN A 72 4.95 8.68 1.18
N GLN A 73 4.29 7.54 1.25
CA GLN A 73 3.63 7.08 2.48
C GLN A 73 4.60 6.83 3.62
N LEU A 74 5.79 6.25 3.34
CA LEU A 74 6.82 6.06 4.36
C LEU A 74 7.41 7.40 4.85
N ILE A 75 7.53 8.38 3.96
CA ILE A 75 7.98 9.74 4.33
C ILE A 75 6.93 10.43 5.20
N ALA A 76 5.64 10.30 4.85
CA ALA A 76 4.53 10.87 5.60
C ALA A 76 4.34 10.21 6.99
N HIS A 77 4.69 8.93 7.11
CA HIS A 77 4.57 8.16 8.35
C HIS A 77 5.93 7.60 8.82
N PRO A 78 6.82 8.45 9.37
CA PRO A 78 8.16 8.03 9.80
C PRO A 78 8.10 6.89 10.80
N GLY A 79 8.85 5.83 10.53
CA GLY A 79 8.88 4.65 11.38
C GLY A 79 7.82 3.60 11.10
N ALA A 80 6.92 3.82 10.14
CA ALA A 80 6.11 2.76 9.60
C ALA A 80 6.97 1.77 8.79
N LEU A 81 6.68 0.49 8.90
CA LEU A 81 7.23 -0.56 8.03
C LEU A 81 6.46 -0.62 6.71
N LYS A 82 5.17 -0.40 6.80
CA LYS A 82 4.25 -0.44 5.67
C LYS A 82 3.06 0.47 5.93
N VAL A 83 2.60 1.16 4.89
CA VAL A 83 1.36 1.92 4.90
C VAL A 83 0.60 1.59 3.62
N MET A 84 -0.67 1.29 3.72
CA MET A 84 -1.55 1.01 2.58
C MET A 84 -2.89 1.72 2.79
N ASP A 85 -3.35 2.39 1.76
CA ASP A 85 -4.69 2.99 1.74
C ASP A 85 -5.75 1.91 1.52
N LEU A 86 -6.81 1.99 2.30
CA LEU A 86 -8.02 1.19 2.17
C LEU A 86 -9.23 2.13 2.12
N GLY A 87 -10.27 1.75 1.38
CA GLY A 87 -11.52 2.50 1.37
C GLY A 87 -11.36 3.98 0.99
N ASP A 88 -10.83 4.25 -0.19
CA ASP A 88 -10.61 5.60 -0.74
C ASP A 88 -9.73 6.51 0.14
N GLY A 89 -8.79 5.92 0.88
CA GLY A 89 -7.80 6.61 1.69
C GLY A 89 -8.27 7.03 3.08
N GLN A 90 -9.51 6.78 3.45
CA GLN A 90 -10.03 7.12 4.79
C GLN A 90 -9.51 6.19 5.87
N ILE A 91 -9.16 4.98 5.49
CA ILE A 91 -8.67 3.93 6.37
C ILE A 91 -7.29 3.52 5.91
N LYS A 92 -6.38 3.34 6.85
CA LYS A 92 -5.02 2.85 6.60
C LYS A 92 -4.79 1.50 7.25
N LEU A 93 -4.12 0.63 6.52
CA LEU A 93 -3.42 -0.51 7.08
C LEU A 93 -1.97 -0.12 7.29
N VAL A 94 -1.51 -0.19 8.54
CA VAL A 94 -0.16 0.24 8.93
C VAL A 94 0.56 -0.89 9.63
N GLY A 95 1.81 -1.14 9.20
CA GLY A 95 2.75 -1.99 9.91
C GLY A 95 3.74 -1.11 10.70
N VAL A 96 3.94 -1.40 11.97
CA VAL A 96 4.89 -0.72 12.83
C VAL A 96 5.69 -1.73 13.63
N ARG A 97 6.98 -1.46 13.83
CA ARG A 97 7.79 -2.27 14.75
C ARG A 97 7.73 -1.67 16.14
N ALA A 98 7.30 -2.47 17.11
CA ALA A 98 7.28 -2.13 18.52
C ALA A 98 8.70 -1.86 19.02
N PHE A 99 8.92 -0.70 19.63
CA PHE A 99 10.25 -0.27 20.05
C PHE A 99 10.19 0.47 21.40
N TYR A 100 11.34 0.61 22.04
CA TYR A 100 11.46 1.30 23.31
C TYR A 100 10.83 2.68 23.28
N GLY A 101 10.15 3.04 24.39
CA GLY A 101 9.48 4.31 24.56
C GLY A 101 8.01 4.34 24.12
N GLY A 102 7.51 3.26 23.48
CA GLY A 102 6.09 3.08 23.23
C GLY A 102 5.35 2.63 24.50
N ILE A 103 4.19 3.22 24.78
CA ILE A 103 3.38 2.91 25.97
C ILE A 103 2.72 1.53 25.91
N CYS A 104 2.68 0.91 24.71
CA CYS A 104 2.10 -0.42 24.48
C CYS A 104 3.10 -1.56 24.70
N ILE A 105 4.39 -1.25 24.89
CA ILE A 105 5.41 -2.28 25.13
C ILE A 105 5.19 -2.96 26.49
N GLY A 106 5.20 -4.29 26.49
CA GLY A 106 4.94 -5.13 27.65
C GLY A 106 3.46 -5.22 28.05
N LYS A 107 2.57 -4.58 27.31
CA LYS A 107 1.11 -4.65 27.53
C LYS A 107 0.49 -5.76 26.71
N THR A 108 -0.60 -6.31 27.24
CA THR A 108 -1.43 -7.27 26.53
C THR A 108 -2.30 -6.57 25.49
N ILE A 109 -2.77 -7.32 24.48
CA ILE A 109 -3.70 -6.82 23.46
C ILE A 109 -4.94 -6.17 24.10
N ARG A 110 -5.48 -6.78 25.15
CA ARG A 110 -6.61 -6.22 25.94
C ARG A 110 -6.29 -4.83 26.52
N GLU A 111 -5.13 -4.70 27.15
CA GLU A 111 -4.70 -3.41 27.73
C GLU A 111 -4.43 -2.36 26.67
N ILE A 112 -3.91 -2.77 25.50
CA ILE A 112 -3.71 -1.88 24.36
C ILE A 112 -5.04 -1.35 23.85
N TYR A 113 -6.04 -2.21 23.65
CA TYR A 113 -7.37 -1.77 23.23
C TYR A 113 -8.04 -0.84 24.25
N GLN A 114 -7.83 -1.07 25.55
CA GLN A 114 -8.31 -0.17 26.59
C GLN A 114 -7.60 1.20 26.54
N ALA A 115 -6.28 1.20 26.41
CA ALA A 115 -5.47 2.41 26.35
C ALA A 115 -5.76 3.27 25.10
N LEU A 116 -6.03 2.61 23.95
CA LEU A 116 -6.27 3.25 22.65
C LEU A 116 -7.74 3.18 22.22
N SER A 117 -8.66 3.11 23.18
CA SER A 117 -10.09 2.94 22.90
C SER A 117 -10.70 4.07 22.05
N LYS A 118 -10.15 5.28 22.12
CA LYS A 118 -10.59 6.45 21.33
C LYS A 118 -10.09 6.44 19.88
N GLU A 119 -9.03 5.67 19.60
CA GLU A 119 -8.36 5.68 18.30
C GLU A 119 -8.98 4.68 17.29
N HIS A 120 -10.01 3.93 17.69
CA HIS A 120 -10.68 2.94 16.86
C HIS A 120 -9.69 2.00 16.15
N LEU A 121 -8.72 1.51 16.90
CA LEU A 121 -7.67 0.60 16.46
C LEU A 121 -8.23 -0.81 16.25
N SER A 122 -7.81 -1.48 15.17
CA SER A 122 -7.98 -2.92 14.98
C SER A 122 -6.62 -3.55 14.64
N ILE A 123 -6.07 -4.35 15.54
CA ILE A 123 -4.85 -5.13 15.31
C ILE A 123 -5.24 -6.37 14.52
N ILE A 124 -4.63 -6.58 13.36
CA ILE A 124 -4.96 -7.67 12.43
C ILE A 124 -3.90 -8.75 12.34
N ALA A 125 -2.64 -8.41 12.65
CA ALA A 125 -1.53 -9.37 12.71
C ALA A 125 -0.43 -8.86 13.63
N ALA A 126 0.30 -9.77 14.23
CA ALA A 126 1.53 -9.50 14.96
C ALA A 126 2.56 -10.57 14.62
N TYR A 127 3.80 -10.15 14.42
CA TYR A 127 4.93 -11.05 14.15
C TYR A 127 6.04 -10.83 15.17
N ARG A 128 6.67 -11.93 15.61
CA ARG A 128 7.90 -11.91 16.41
C ARG A 128 8.99 -12.58 15.59
N GLY A 129 9.90 -11.77 15.05
CA GLY A 129 10.81 -12.24 14.01
C GLY A 129 10.02 -12.62 12.75
N GLU A 130 10.10 -13.89 12.33
CA GLU A 130 9.37 -14.43 11.19
C GLU A 130 8.09 -15.20 11.58
N GLU A 131 7.81 -15.33 12.86
CA GLU A 131 6.69 -16.10 13.37
C GLU A 131 5.43 -15.23 13.52
N LEU A 132 4.32 -15.67 12.90
CA LEU A 132 3.01 -15.07 13.09
C LEU A 132 2.45 -15.45 14.46
N LEU A 133 2.21 -14.46 15.30
CA LEU A 133 1.64 -14.66 16.63
C LEU A 133 0.12 -14.87 16.57
N ALA A 134 -0.39 -15.82 17.34
CA ALA A 134 -1.83 -15.97 17.51
C ALA A 134 -2.38 -14.81 18.34
N LEU A 135 -3.23 -13.98 17.72
CA LEU A 135 -3.83 -12.82 18.39
C LEU A 135 -4.88 -13.31 19.40
N HIS A 136 -4.66 -13.00 20.66
CA HIS A 136 -5.60 -13.20 21.75
C HIS A 136 -5.39 -12.13 22.82
N ASP A 137 -6.37 -11.90 23.63
CA ASP A 137 -6.39 -10.81 24.62
C ASP A 137 -5.20 -10.75 25.55
N GLU A 138 -4.64 -11.91 25.93
CA GLU A 138 -3.49 -12.03 26.85
C GLU A 138 -2.13 -12.00 26.13
N LEU A 139 -2.09 -11.89 24.80
CA LEU A 139 -0.85 -11.77 24.05
C LEU A 139 -0.14 -10.45 24.44
N SER A 140 1.05 -10.55 24.96
CA SER A 140 1.88 -9.39 25.32
C SER A 140 2.76 -8.97 24.14
N ILE A 141 2.80 -7.69 23.84
CA ILE A 141 3.63 -7.10 22.78
C ILE A 141 5.02 -6.80 23.35
N GLU A 142 6.04 -7.33 22.71
CA GLU A 142 7.44 -7.17 23.08
C GLU A 142 8.18 -6.24 22.13
N VAL A 143 9.35 -5.76 22.57
CA VAL A 143 10.25 -4.98 21.73
C VAL A 143 10.70 -5.81 20.53
N GLY A 144 10.58 -5.28 19.33
CA GLY A 144 10.92 -5.95 18.08
C GLY A 144 9.73 -6.61 17.39
N ASP A 145 8.59 -6.77 18.06
CA ASP A 145 7.38 -7.26 17.40
C ASP A 145 6.93 -6.31 16.29
N GLU A 146 6.49 -6.89 15.19
CA GLU A 146 5.87 -6.15 14.09
C GLU A 146 4.36 -6.25 14.20
N ILE A 147 3.72 -5.10 14.39
CA ILE A 147 2.28 -5.01 14.59
C ILE A 147 1.64 -4.42 13.35
N TYR A 148 0.66 -5.10 12.80
CA TYR A 148 -0.15 -4.62 11.70
C TYR A 148 -1.54 -4.28 12.22
N PHE A 149 -1.98 -3.05 11.96
CA PHE A 149 -3.26 -2.56 12.41
C PHE A 149 -3.99 -1.78 11.33
N ILE A 150 -5.30 -1.68 11.49
CA ILE A 150 -6.18 -0.86 10.69
C ILE A 150 -6.71 0.27 11.58
N ALA A 151 -6.66 1.50 11.06
CA ALA A 151 -7.19 2.68 11.72
C ALA A 151 -7.58 3.76 10.70
N ARG A 152 -8.30 4.79 11.17
CA ARG A 152 -8.52 5.99 10.38
C ARG A 152 -7.21 6.77 10.23
N GLU A 153 -7.03 7.46 9.10
CA GLU A 153 -5.85 8.28 8.81
C GLU A 153 -5.49 9.21 9.98
N GLU A 154 -6.47 9.91 10.53
CA GLU A 154 -6.31 10.88 11.63
C GLU A 154 -5.72 10.26 12.91
N ASN A 155 -5.91 8.96 13.13
CA ASN A 155 -5.47 8.24 14.33
C ASN A 155 -4.15 7.50 14.16
N VAL A 156 -3.67 7.32 12.92
CA VAL A 156 -2.45 6.55 12.62
C VAL A 156 -1.26 7.05 13.43
N HIS A 157 -1.04 8.35 13.46
CA HIS A 157 0.10 8.93 14.17
C HIS A 157 0.07 8.60 15.68
N ASN A 158 -1.07 8.80 16.33
CA ASN A 158 -1.23 8.53 17.77
C ASN A 158 -1.00 7.05 18.10
N ILE A 159 -1.53 6.17 17.27
CA ILE A 159 -1.34 4.72 17.43
C ILE A 159 0.13 4.34 17.24
N MET A 160 0.80 4.88 16.23
CA MET A 160 2.23 4.63 16.02
C MET A 160 3.09 5.08 17.19
N VAL A 161 2.80 6.27 17.76
CA VAL A 161 3.47 6.79 18.98
C VAL A 161 3.30 5.84 20.16
N ALA A 162 2.15 5.16 20.25
CA ALA A 162 1.88 4.21 21.33
C ALA A 162 2.74 2.93 21.24
N PHE A 163 3.13 2.51 20.04
CA PHE A 163 3.99 1.35 19.83
C PHE A 163 5.49 1.66 19.81
N ARG A 164 5.85 2.92 19.53
CA ARG A 164 7.25 3.33 19.52
C ARG A 164 7.38 4.83 19.70
N ARG A 165 8.52 5.28 20.26
CA ARG A 165 8.85 6.69 20.20
C ARG A 165 9.10 7.09 18.75
N LEU A 166 8.29 7.97 18.20
CA LEU A 166 8.48 8.50 16.86
C LEU A 166 9.51 9.63 16.87
N GLU A 167 10.30 9.65 15.80
CA GLU A 167 11.07 10.84 15.46
C GLU A 167 10.14 11.90 14.86
N ALA A 168 10.57 13.16 14.87
CA ALA A 168 9.82 14.22 14.20
C ALA A 168 9.67 13.89 12.70
N PRO A 169 8.54 14.29 12.06
CA PRO A 169 8.36 14.10 10.63
C PRO A 169 9.55 14.66 9.84
N TYR A 170 9.93 13.96 8.78
CA TYR A 170 11.02 14.40 7.92
C TYR A 170 10.68 15.73 7.26
N GLN A 171 11.46 16.76 7.57
CA GLN A 171 11.29 18.09 6.99
C GLN A 171 12.13 18.31 5.73
N ARG A 172 13.12 17.45 5.50
CA ARG A 172 14.04 17.53 4.37
C ARG A 172 14.29 16.14 3.83
N VAL A 173 14.07 15.98 2.54
CA VAL A 173 14.34 14.74 1.81
C VAL A 173 15.33 15.06 0.70
N MET A 174 16.39 14.27 0.58
CA MET A 174 17.34 14.36 -0.53
C MET A 174 17.07 13.20 -1.48
N ILE A 175 16.81 13.54 -2.76
CA ILE A 175 16.59 12.55 -3.80
C ILE A 175 17.84 12.50 -4.66
N ALA A 176 18.51 11.33 -4.72
CA ALA A 176 19.65 11.11 -5.59
C ALA A 176 19.20 10.30 -6.81
N GLY A 177 19.09 10.98 -7.96
CA GLY A 177 18.63 10.40 -9.23
C GLY A 177 17.28 10.96 -9.68
N GLY A 178 17.19 11.35 -10.96
CA GLY A 178 15.99 11.92 -11.60
C GLY A 178 15.33 10.96 -12.60
N GLY A 179 15.38 9.65 -12.36
CA GLY A 179 14.66 8.65 -13.16
C GLY A 179 13.15 8.64 -12.89
N GLY A 180 12.43 7.67 -13.47
CA GLY A 180 10.97 7.57 -13.38
C GLY A 180 10.41 7.65 -11.95
N ILE A 181 11.11 7.11 -10.96
CA ILE A 181 10.69 7.17 -9.55
C ILE A 181 11.10 8.50 -8.92
N GLY A 182 12.37 8.90 -9.04
CA GLY A 182 12.89 10.12 -8.40
C GLY A 182 12.29 11.41 -8.98
N GLY A 183 11.84 11.40 -10.24
CA GLY A 183 11.13 12.53 -10.84
C GLY A 183 9.66 12.64 -10.42
N CYS A 184 9.10 11.61 -9.79
CA CYS A 184 7.71 11.57 -9.32
C CYS A 184 7.58 11.79 -7.80
N LEU A 185 8.69 11.72 -7.05
CA LEU A 185 8.76 12.02 -5.61
C LEU A 185 8.80 13.51 -5.34
#